data_1fadd4c51797e17073165760a02865b2
#
_entry.id   1fadd4c51797e17073165760a02865b2
#
_cell.length_a   1.000
_cell.length_b   1.000
_cell.length_c   1.000
_cell.angle_alpha   90.00
_cell.angle_beta   90.00
_cell.angle_gamma   90.00
#
_symmetry.space_group_name_H-M   'P 1'
#
loop_
_entity.id
_entity.type
_entity.pdbx_description
1 polymer ?
#
loop_
_entity_poly.entity_id
_entity_poly.type
_entity_poly.pdbx_seq_one_letter_code
_entity_poly.pdbx_strand_id
1 'polypeptide(L)'
;MAVSVVVAVGDIADELISKIQSRMPDLVMGVTDDEKTQLGPVISQVNKDRIYSFIDSAEPDGASLVVDGRHRSNSLEGCFVGPTLIDNVKPGMSVYENEIFGPVLCFVRAKTYDEAMQITHSHQLGNGAALFTRDGGVAKKWSEEIQAGSVGINVPIPLPTYAHSFGGWKDSGFSETKAFGPSSIDFYTKTKSLTTRWPDPAESKVDLGFPRND
;
A
#
# COMPACT_ATOMS: atom_id res chain seq x y z
N MET A 1 2.40 6.74 1.54
CA MET A 1 2.62 5.38 0.98
C MET A 1 4.11 5.18 0.76
N ALA A 2 4.57 3.97 0.85
CA ALA A 2 5.96 3.59 0.57
C ALA A 2 5.98 2.27 -0.20
N VAL A 3 7.07 2.02 -0.94
CA VAL A 3 7.31 0.70 -1.55
C VAL A 3 7.92 -0.19 -0.48
N SER A 4 7.17 -1.19 0.00
CA SER A 4 7.63 -2.14 1.02
C SER A 4 8.04 -3.49 0.43
N VAL A 5 7.43 -3.89 -0.70
CA VAL A 5 7.70 -5.17 -1.37
C VAL A 5 7.89 -4.96 -2.86
N VAL A 6 8.89 -5.62 -3.41
CA VAL A 6 9.12 -5.78 -4.85
C VAL A 6 8.85 -7.22 -5.22
N VAL A 7 7.90 -7.46 -6.12
CA VAL A 7 7.71 -8.78 -6.75
C VAL A 7 8.47 -8.75 -8.08
N ALA A 8 9.64 -9.37 -8.10
CA ALA A 8 10.53 -9.41 -9.25
C ALA A 8 10.20 -10.62 -10.14
N VAL A 9 9.82 -10.36 -11.40
CA VAL A 9 9.35 -11.39 -12.34
C VAL A 9 10.48 -11.81 -13.28
N GLY A 10 10.72 -13.11 -13.41
CA GLY A 10 11.80 -13.67 -14.22
C GLY A 10 13.17 -13.39 -13.62
N ASP A 11 14.14 -13.03 -14.43
CA ASP A 11 15.54 -12.94 -14.04
C ASP A 11 15.99 -11.55 -13.57
N ILE A 12 15.05 -10.59 -13.42
CA ILE A 12 15.39 -9.19 -13.13
C ILE A 12 15.89 -8.97 -11.69
N ALA A 13 15.60 -9.89 -10.75
CA ALA A 13 15.83 -9.69 -9.33
C ALA A 13 17.28 -9.33 -9.00
N ASP A 14 18.24 -10.09 -9.49
CA ASP A 14 19.66 -9.91 -9.14
C ASP A 14 20.22 -8.58 -9.64
N GLU A 15 19.86 -8.18 -10.87
CA GLU A 15 20.26 -6.89 -11.43
C GLU A 15 19.65 -5.73 -10.63
N LEU A 16 18.36 -5.83 -10.29
CA LEU A 16 17.65 -4.78 -9.56
C LEU A 16 18.18 -4.65 -8.12
N ILE A 17 18.39 -5.77 -7.42
CA ILE A 17 19.00 -5.81 -6.08
C ILE A 17 20.38 -5.15 -6.11
N SER A 18 21.23 -5.52 -7.05
CA SER A 18 22.58 -4.94 -7.20
C SER A 18 22.53 -3.43 -7.40
N LYS A 19 21.62 -2.94 -8.26
CA LYS A 19 21.45 -1.50 -8.51
C LYS A 19 20.93 -0.74 -7.28
N ILE A 20 20.02 -1.33 -6.52
CA ILE A 20 19.51 -0.73 -5.28
C ILE A 20 20.62 -0.70 -4.24
N GLN A 21 21.29 -1.83 -4.02
CA GLN A 21 22.37 -1.97 -3.05
C GLN A 21 23.48 -0.95 -3.30
N SER A 22 23.85 -0.71 -4.56
CA SER A 22 24.90 0.26 -4.90
C SER A 22 24.52 1.71 -4.61
N ARG A 23 23.23 2.04 -4.52
CA ARG A 23 22.73 3.40 -4.23
C ARG A 23 22.39 3.63 -2.75
N MET A 24 22.19 2.57 -1.98
CA MET A 24 21.83 2.70 -0.57
C MET A 24 22.85 3.47 0.28
N PRO A 25 24.17 3.37 0.06
CA PRO A 25 25.15 4.17 0.78
C PRO A 25 25.00 5.68 0.59
N ASP A 26 24.50 6.12 -0.55
CA ASP A 26 24.35 7.54 -0.89
C ASP A 26 23.17 8.23 -0.18
N LEU A 27 22.25 7.43 0.44
CA LEU A 27 21.13 7.97 1.20
C LEU A 27 21.64 8.72 2.44
N VAL A 28 21.29 10.00 2.55
CA VAL A 28 21.64 10.84 3.70
C VAL A 28 20.63 10.62 4.81
N MET A 29 21.10 10.06 5.92
CA MET A 29 20.30 9.91 7.15
C MET A 29 20.59 11.06 8.10
N GLY A 30 19.55 11.64 8.70
CA GLY A 30 19.73 12.77 9.61
C GLY A 30 18.41 13.29 10.16
N VAL A 31 18.49 14.43 10.85
CA VAL A 31 17.34 15.16 11.38
C VAL A 31 16.55 15.82 10.26
N THR A 32 15.25 15.99 10.45
CA THR A 32 14.32 16.41 9.38
C THR A 32 14.38 17.90 9.05
N ASP A 33 15.05 18.71 9.86
CA ASP A 33 15.30 20.13 9.62
C ASP A 33 16.56 20.41 8.78
N ASP A 34 17.37 19.40 8.50
CA ASP A 34 18.45 19.49 7.50
C ASP A 34 17.90 19.14 6.11
N GLU A 35 17.92 20.10 5.19
CA GLU A 35 17.44 19.95 3.81
C GLU A 35 18.13 18.82 3.03
N LYS A 36 19.30 18.36 3.45
CA LYS A 36 20.02 17.24 2.84
C LYS A 36 19.51 15.88 3.30
N THR A 37 18.76 15.83 4.38
CA THR A 37 18.24 14.59 4.93
C THR A 37 17.21 13.97 3.99
N GLN A 38 17.44 12.71 3.61
CA GLN A 38 16.56 11.91 2.79
C GLN A 38 15.83 10.82 3.60
N LEU A 39 16.40 10.44 4.74
CA LEU A 39 15.85 9.45 5.65
C LEU A 39 15.94 9.95 7.09
N GLY A 40 14.80 10.33 7.66
CA GLY A 40 14.65 10.75 9.04
C GLY A 40 14.50 9.58 10.03
N PRO A 41 14.31 9.90 11.32
CA PRO A 41 14.07 8.88 12.35
C PRO A 41 12.70 8.26 12.21
N VAL A 42 12.54 7.02 12.72
CA VAL A 42 11.23 6.41 12.95
C VAL A 42 10.57 7.02 14.18
N ILE A 43 9.25 6.81 14.31
CA ILE A 43 8.41 7.58 15.24
C ILE A 43 8.75 7.39 16.74
N SER A 44 9.30 6.23 17.10
CA SER A 44 9.59 5.91 18.51
C SER A 44 10.57 4.76 18.66
N GLN A 45 11.12 4.61 19.87
CA GLN A 45 11.97 3.46 20.22
C GLN A 45 11.20 2.13 20.09
N VAL A 46 9.95 2.08 20.54
CA VAL A 46 9.10 0.88 20.41
C VAL A 46 8.96 0.46 18.94
N ASN A 47 8.78 1.44 18.04
CA ASN A 47 8.70 1.14 16.61
C ASN A 47 10.05 0.69 16.04
N LYS A 48 11.16 1.29 16.46
CA LYS A 48 12.52 0.86 16.10
C LYS A 48 12.76 -0.59 16.51
N ASP A 49 12.42 -0.94 17.75
CA ASP A 49 12.60 -2.30 18.28
C ASP A 49 11.73 -3.31 17.52
N ARG A 50 10.50 -2.92 17.19
CA ARG A 50 9.60 -3.73 16.34
C ARG A 50 10.17 -3.95 14.94
N ILE A 51 10.72 -2.92 14.30
CA ILE A 51 11.36 -3.05 12.98
C ILE A 51 12.55 -4.01 13.07
N TYR A 52 13.36 -3.89 14.12
CA TYR A 52 14.49 -4.77 14.34
C TYR A 52 14.05 -6.23 14.51
N SER A 53 12.95 -6.49 15.24
CA SER A 53 12.43 -7.85 15.38
C SER A 53 11.98 -8.47 14.05
N PHE A 54 11.45 -7.68 13.11
CA PHE A 54 11.19 -8.16 11.77
C PHE A 54 12.46 -8.48 10.98
N ILE A 55 13.50 -7.64 11.07
CA ILE A 55 14.77 -7.92 10.42
C ILE A 55 15.40 -9.19 10.99
N ASP A 56 15.33 -9.38 12.31
CA ASP A 56 15.86 -10.58 12.99
C ASP A 56 15.10 -11.86 12.59
N SER A 57 13.83 -11.78 12.27
CA SER A 57 13.04 -12.95 11.85
C SER A 57 13.31 -13.38 10.40
N ALA A 58 13.89 -12.53 9.56
CA ALA A 58 14.00 -12.78 8.14
C ALA A 58 14.84 -14.04 7.80
N GLU A 59 16.04 -14.15 8.34
CA GLU A 59 16.92 -15.31 8.06
C GLU A 59 16.40 -16.61 8.70
N PRO A 60 15.93 -16.63 9.95
CA PRO A 60 15.26 -17.81 10.52
C PRO A 60 14.06 -18.30 9.71
N ASP A 61 13.29 -17.38 9.11
CA ASP A 61 12.14 -17.71 8.25
C ASP A 61 12.58 -18.21 6.85
N GLY A 62 13.88 -18.09 6.51
CA GLY A 62 14.47 -18.58 5.26
C GLY A 62 14.66 -17.52 4.18
N ALA A 63 14.50 -16.23 4.49
CA ALA A 63 14.90 -15.13 3.63
C ALA A 63 16.41 -14.86 3.69
N SER A 64 16.90 -13.94 2.89
CA SER A 64 18.31 -13.55 2.84
C SER A 64 18.48 -12.07 3.16
N LEU A 65 19.20 -11.74 4.22
CA LEU A 65 19.51 -10.35 4.57
C LEU A 65 20.66 -9.84 3.69
N VAL A 66 20.30 -9.12 2.61
CA VAL A 66 21.27 -8.61 1.61
C VAL A 66 22.02 -7.39 2.12
N VAL A 67 21.28 -6.47 2.76
CA VAL A 67 21.83 -5.29 3.43
C VAL A 67 21.19 -5.14 4.79
N ASP A 68 22.00 -5.16 5.83
CA ASP A 68 21.60 -4.84 7.19
C ASP A 68 21.85 -3.35 7.48
N GLY A 69 20.77 -2.56 7.45
CA GLY A 69 20.83 -1.13 7.69
C GLY A 69 21.01 -0.74 9.15
N ARG A 70 20.87 -1.67 10.10
CA ARG A 70 20.93 -1.38 11.55
C ARG A 70 22.29 -0.77 11.95
N HIS A 71 23.36 -1.20 11.31
CA HIS A 71 24.71 -0.68 11.59
C HIS A 71 24.88 0.80 11.26
N ARG A 72 24.14 1.33 10.26
CA ARG A 72 24.22 2.74 9.88
C ARG A 72 23.56 3.67 10.90
N SER A 73 22.61 3.16 11.67
CA SER A 73 21.91 3.94 12.71
C SER A 73 22.68 4.09 14.00
N ASN A 74 23.73 3.28 14.22
CA ASN A 74 24.49 3.27 15.48
C ASN A 74 25.30 4.57 15.75
N SER A 75 25.58 5.36 14.70
CA SER A 75 26.27 6.63 14.82
C SER A 75 25.34 7.84 15.03
N LEU A 76 24.02 7.64 15.00
CA LEU A 76 23.03 8.69 15.12
C LEU A 76 22.31 8.59 16.46
N GLU A 77 22.17 9.72 17.13
CA GLU A 77 21.40 9.81 18.36
C GLU A 77 19.91 9.89 18.06
N GLY A 78 19.10 8.97 18.61
CA GLY A 78 17.65 8.90 18.39
C GLY A 78 17.15 7.60 17.74
N CYS A 79 15.90 7.61 17.31
CA CYS A 79 15.22 6.44 16.79
C CYS A 79 15.49 6.21 15.28
N PHE A 80 16.74 6.20 14.88
CA PHE A 80 17.09 5.93 13.48
C PHE A 80 17.12 4.44 13.17
N VAL A 81 16.67 4.10 11.96
CA VAL A 81 16.80 2.77 11.33
C VAL A 81 17.38 2.98 9.95
N GLY A 82 18.48 2.34 9.63
CA GLY A 82 19.07 2.43 8.30
C GLY A 82 18.34 1.57 7.28
N PRO A 83 18.47 1.89 5.98
CA PRO A 83 17.81 1.17 4.91
C PRO A 83 18.29 -0.28 4.85
N THR A 84 17.34 -1.19 4.87
CA THR A 84 17.57 -2.65 4.93
C THR A 84 16.96 -3.30 3.69
N LEU A 85 17.64 -4.29 3.13
CA LEU A 85 17.22 -5.03 1.96
C LEU A 85 17.18 -6.54 2.25
N ILE A 86 16.04 -7.16 2.06
CA ILE A 86 15.79 -8.57 2.31
C ILE A 86 15.34 -9.25 1.01
N ASP A 87 16.01 -10.30 0.62
CA ASP A 87 15.69 -11.09 -0.58
C ASP A 87 15.16 -12.48 -0.23
N ASN A 88 14.66 -13.19 -1.24
CA ASN A 88 14.08 -14.53 -1.11
C ASN A 88 12.90 -14.59 -0.12
N VAL A 89 12.22 -13.46 0.05
CA VAL A 89 11.01 -13.40 0.88
C VAL A 89 9.87 -14.17 0.20
N LYS A 90 9.07 -14.87 1.01
CA LYS A 90 7.94 -15.67 0.54
C LYS A 90 6.70 -15.38 1.36
N PRO A 91 5.50 -15.61 0.78
CA PRO A 91 4.25 -15.65 1.55
C PRO A 91 4.38 -16.52 2.79
N GLY A 92 3.81 -16.10 3.91
CA GLY A 92 3.90 -16.75 5.21
C GLY A 92 5.07 -16.30 6.09
N MET A 93 6.07 -15.62 5.56
CA MET A 93 7.14 -15.01 6.37
C MET A 93 6.64 -13.76 7.10
N SER A 94 7.14 -13.53 8.31
CA SER A 94 6.73 -12.39 9.14
C SER A 94 6.94 -11.04 8.44
N VAL A 95 8.05 -10.87 7.73
CA VAL A 95 8.38 -9.67 6.95
C VAL A 95 7.51 -9.46 5.71
N TYR A 96 6.80 -10.50 5.25
CA TYR A 96 5.85 -10.41 4.15
C TYR A 96 4.44 -10.09 4.64
N GLU A 97 3.96 -10.79 5.67
CA GLU A 97 2.58 -10.72 6.15
C GLU A 97 2.25 -9.41 6.87
N ASN A 98 3.27 -8.72 7.41
CA ASN A 98 3.05 -7.55 8.24
C ASN A 98 3.57 -6.27 7.58
N GLU A 99 2.87 -5.16 7.82
CA GLU A 99 3.36 -3.84 7.50
C GLU A 99 4.45 -3.44 8.49
N ILE A 100 5.72 -3.46 8.04
CA ILE A 100 6.89 -3.20 8.89
C ILE A 100 6.91 -1.74 9.37
N PHE A 101 6.50 -0.81 8.52
CA PHE A 101 6.48 0.64 8.79
C PHE A 101 7.87 1.22 9.13
N GLY A 102 8.87 0.81 8.36
CA GLY A 102 10.26 1.22 8.48
C GLY A 102 11.01 1.11 7.14
N PRO A 103 12.27 1.52 7.06
CA PRO A 103 13.05 1.52 5.82
C PRO A 103 13.57 0.10 5.48
N VAL A 104 12.67 -0.83 5.32
CA VAL A 104 12.92 -2.22 4.97
C VAL A 104 12.23 -2.53 3.65
N LEU A 105 13.00 -2.96 2.66
CA LEU A 105 12.51 -3.37 1.35
C LEU A 105 12.67 -4.88 1.19
N CYS A 106 11.55 -5.56 0.93
CA CYS A 106 11.51 -7.00 0.73
C CYS A 106 11.42 -7.34 -0.77
N PHE A 107 12.18 -8.34 -1.21
CA PHE A 107 12.11 -8.91 -2.55
C PHE A 107 11.47 -10.28 -2.51
N VAL A 108 10.41 -10.43 -3.29
CA VAL A 108 9.75 -11.70 -3.60
C VAL A 108 10.04 -12.03 -5.05
N ARG A 109 10.52 -13.23 -5.31
CA ARG A 109 10.86 -13.68 -6.66
C ARG A 109 9.71 -14.49 -7.25
N ALA A 110 9.27 -14.15 -8.45
CA ALA A 110 8.27 -14.90 -9.21
C ALA A 110 8.83 -15.27 -10.58
N LYS A 111 8.58 -16.49 -11.06
CA LYS A 111 9.06 -16.95 -12.36
C LYS A 111 8.24 -16.38 -13.52
N THR A 112 6.95 -16.19 -13.30
CA THR A 112 6.00 -15.77 -14.34
C THR A 112 5.10 -14.65 -13.84
N TYR A 113 4.43 -14.00 -14.79
CA TYR A 113 3.38 -13.04 -14.51
C TYR A 113 2.27 -13.63 -13.62
N ASP A 114 1.80 -14.82 -13.96
CA ASP A 114 0.69 -15.45 -13.24
C ASP A 114 1.07 -15.80 -11.79
N GLU A 115 2.30 -16.24 -11.56
CA GLU A 115 2.84 -16.47 -10.21
C GLU A 115 2.90 -15.15 -9.41
N ALA A 116 3.38 -14.08 -10.04
CA ALA A 116 3.42 -12.75 -9.41
C ALA A 116 2.02 -12.25 -9.03
N MET A 117 1.03 -12.48 -9.91
CA MET A 117 -0.36 -12.11 -9.64
C MET A 117 -0.95 -12.94 -8.50
N GLN A 118 -0.69 -14.25 -8.44
CA GLN A 118 -1.12 -15.10 -7.32
C GLN A 118 -0.55 -14.63 -5.99
N ILE A 119 0.76 -14.35 -5.94
CA ILE A 119 1.44 -13.80 -4.75
C ILE A 119 0.78 -12.50 -4.31
N THR A 120 0.60 -11.56 -5.22
CA THR A 120 0.02 -10.24 -4.93
C THR A 120 -1.45 -10.34 -4.50
N HIS A 121 -2.23 -11.22 -5.15
CA HIS A 121 -3.65 -11.40 -4.83
C HIS A 121 -3.88 -12.13 -3.51
N SER A 122 -2.99 -13.03 -3.10
CA SER A 122 -3.12 -13.76 -1.84
C SER A 122 -2.86 -12.89 -0.61
N HIS A 123 -2.18 -11.75 -0.77
CA HIS A 123 -1.91 -10.84 0.34
C HIS A 123 -3.18 -10.16 0.84
N GLN A 124 -3.34 -10.04 2.15
CA GLN A 124 -4.51 -9.41 2.79
C GLN A 124 -4.60 -7.91 2.56
N LEU A 125 -3.50 -7.21 2.28
CA LEU A 125 -3.47 -5.79 2.05
C LEU A 125 -3.56 -5.47 0.55
N GLY A 126 -4.24 -4.38 0.20
CA GLY A 126 -4.44 -3.91 -1.17
C GLY A 126 -4.51 -2.38 -1.27
N ASN A 127 -3.61 -1.66 -0.60
CA ASN A 127 -3.61 -0.20 -0.62
C ASN A 127 -3.18 0.36 -1.98
N GLY A 128 -2.00 -0.05 -2.44
CA GLY A 128 -1.47 0.41 -3.72
C GLY A 128 -0.52 -0.59 -4.35
N ALA A 129 -0.51 -0.62 -5.67
CA ALA A 129 0.41 -1.45 -6.45
C ALA A 129 0.95 -0.67 -7.64
N ALA A 130 2.20 -0.95 -8.03
CA ALA A 130 2.83 -0.36 -9.19
C ALA A 130 3.45 -1.45 -10.07
N LEU A 131 3.26 -1.33 -11.38
CA LEU A 131 3.91 -2.18 -12.38
C LEU A 131 4.92 -1.36 -13.17
N PHE A 132 6.10 -1.92 -13.36
CA PHE A 132 7.13 -1.38 -14.26
C PHE A 132 7.28 -2.30 -15.46
N THR A 133 6.92 -1.82 -16.63
CA THR A 133 6.99 -2.58 -17.89
C THR A 133 7.10 -1.65 -19.10
N ARG A 134 7.61 -2.17 -20.21
CA ARG A 134 7.55 -1.52 -21.53
C ARG A 134 6.47 -2.12 -22.43
N ASP A 135 5.82 -3.20 -21.99
CA ASP A 135 4.76 -3.88 -22.75
C ASP A 135 3.39 -3.29 -22.39
N GLY A 136 2.75 -2.63 -23.34
CA GLY A 136 1.43 -2.03 -23.15
C GLY A 136 0.31 -3.07 -22.96
N GLY A 137 0.45 -4.26 -23.55
CA GLY A 137 -0.51 -5.35 -23.37
C GLY A 137 -0.47 -5.90 -21.95
N VAL A 138 0.73 -6.13 -21.41
CA VAL A 138 0.92 -6.53 -20.01
C VAL A 138 0.42 -5.43 -19.08
N ALA A 139 0.72 -4.16 -19.36
CA ALA A 139 0.26 -3.04 -18.54
C ALA A 139 -1.26 -2.97 -18.46
N LYS A 140 -1.96 -3.12 -19.60
CA LYS A 140 -3.42 -3.14 -19.66
C LYS A 140 -3.98 -4.32 -18.87
N LYS A 141 -3.55 -5.55 -19.17
CA LYS A 141 -3.98 -6.76 -18.48
C LYS A 141 -3.82 -6.62 -16.97
N TRP A 142 -2.64 -6.20 -16.52
CA TRP A 142 -2.34 -6.06 -15.11
C TRP A 142 -3.23 -5.01 -14.42
N SER A 143 -3.48 -3.86 -15.07
CA SER A 143 -4.33 -2.81 -14.49
C SER A 143 -5.79 -3.23 -14.30
N GLU A 144 -6.26 -4.18 -15.09
CA GLU A 144 -7.62 -4.74 -14.99
C GLU A 144 -7.72 -5.84 -13.92
N GLU A 145 -6.63 -6.58 -13.69
CA GLU A 145 -6.62 -7.76 -12.82
C GLU A 145 -6.19 -7.44 -11.38
N ILE A 146 -5.33 -6.43 -11.16
CA ILE A 146 -4.72 -6.17 -9.85
C ILE A 146 -5.75 -5.71 -8.81
N GLN A 147 -5.71 -6.33 -7.63
CA GLN A 147 -6.60 -6.03 -6.51
C GLN A 147 -5.97 -5.01 -5.56
N ALA A 148 -5.92 -3.76 -5.97
CA ALA A 148 -5.41 -2.66 -5.17
C ALA A 148 -6.23 -1.38 -5.40
N GLY A 149 -6.34 -0.55 -4.38
CA GLY A 149 -7.13 0.69 -4.43
C GLY A 149 -6.47 1.80 -5.24
N SER A 150 -5.15 1.82 -5.33
CA SER A 150 -4.38 2.77 -6.15
C SER A 150 -3.39 2.02 -7.02
N VAL A 151 -3.39 2.33 -8.31
CA VAL A 151 -2.63 1.58 -9.31
C VAL A 151 -1.75 2.50 -10.13
N GLY A 152 -0.46 2.17 -10.26
CA GLY A 152 0.51 2.92 -11.05
C GLY A 152 1.18 2.06 -12.12
N ILE A 153 1.35 2.62 -13.32
CA ILE A 153 2.17 2.01 -14.37
C ILE A 153 3.37 2.89 -14.61
N ASN A 154 4.57 2.36 -14.35
CA ASN A 154 5.84 3.08 -14.37
C ASN A 154 5.88 4.30 -13.40
N VAL A 155 5.06 4.25 -12.35
CA VAL A 155 5.00 5.21 -11.26
C VAL A 155 5.13 4.45 -9.95
N PRO A 156 6.17 4.68 -9.13
CA PRO A 156 6.46 3.84 -7.96
C PRO A 156 5.42 3.98 -6.85
N ILE A 157 4.84 5.15 -6.68
CA ILE A 157 3.84 5.45 -5.64
C ILE A 157 2.64 6.12 -6.30
N PRO A 158 1.56 5.36 -6.59
CA PRO A 158 0.40 5.87 -7.30
C PRO A 158 -0.51 6.68 -6.37
N LEU A 159 -0.13 7.91 -6.07
CA LEU A 159 -0.95 8.85 -5.31
C LEU A 159 -1.90 9.59 -6.26
N PRO A 160 -3.23 9.47 -6.10
CA PRO A 160 -4.17 10.27 -6.87
C PRO A 160 -4.10 11.74 -6.43
N THR A 161 -4.48 12.64 -7.33
CA THR A 161 -4.73 14.04 -6.97
C THR A 161 -5.96 14.15 -6.07
N TYR A 162 -6.10 15.26 -5.35
CA TYR A 162 -7.22 15.50 -4.43
C TYR A 162 -8.62 15.36 -5.06
N ALA A 163 -8.70 15.50 -6.38
CA ALA A 163 -9.96 15.36 -7.13
C ALA A 163 -10.42 13.91 -7.30
N HIS A 164 -9.56 12.94 -6.99
CA HIS A 164 -9.87 11.52 -7.11
C HIS A 164 -9.92 10.85 -5.75
N SER A 165 -10.81 9.90 -5.60
CA SER A 165 -10.93 9.13 -4.37
C SER A 165 -9.66 8.32 -4.11
N PHE A 166 -9.18 8.38 -2.87
CA PHE A 166 -8.04 7.62 -2.39
C PHE A 166 -8.47 6.65 -1.29
N GLY A 167 -8.02 5.42 -1.39
CA GLY A 167 -8.25 4.41 -0.34
C GLY A 167 -7.87 3.01 -0.80
N GLY A 168 -7.58 2.16 0.16
CA GLY A 168 -7.21 0.77 -0.06
C GLY A 168 -8.40 -0.14 -0.38
N TRP A 169 -8.08 -1.28 -0.93
CA TRP A 169 -8.95 -2.45 -1.03
C TRP A 169 -8.56 -3.46 0.05
N LYS A 170 -9.31 -4.54 0.16
CA LYS A 170 -9.11 -5.60 1.16
C LYS A 170 -8.99 -5.00 2.57
N ASP A 171 -8.07 -5.48 3.39
CA ASP A 171 -7.88 -4.99 4.76
C ASP A 171 -7.20 -3.59 4.84
N SER A 172 -6.84 -3.01 3.68
CA SER A 172 -6.33 -1.63 3.60
C SER A 172 -7.44 -0.58 3.55
N GLY A 173 -8.70 -0.94 3.62
CA GLY A 173 -9.82 -0.01 3.61
C GLY A 173 -11.02 -0.53 4.39
N PHE A 174 -11.72 0.37 5.10
CA PHE A 174 -12.89 0.03 5.92
C PHE A 174 -14.23 0.24 5.22
N SER A 175 -14.23 0.85 4.03
CA SER A 175 -15.46 1.20 3.31
C SER A 175 -15.23 1.25 1.81
N GLU A 176 -16.29 0.95 1.04
CA GLU A 176 -16.35 1.18 -0.39
C GLU A 176 -16.26 2.67 -0.74
N THR A 177 -16.88 3.54 0.08
CA THR A 177 -16.78 4.98 -0.06
C THR A 177 -15.50 5.51 0.59
N LYS A 178 -14.92 6.56 0.03
CA LYS A 178 -13.63 7.12 0.45
C LYS A 178 -13.81 8.50 1.07
N ALA A 179 -12.95 8.84 2.05
CA ALA A 179 -13.06 10.06 2.85
C ALA A 179 -12.78 11.35 2.07
N PHE A 180 -12.22 11.29 0.87
CA PHE A 180 -12.04 12.44 -0.02
C PHE A 180 -12.18 12.06 -1.50
N GLY A 181 -12.17 13.08 -2.39
CA GLY A 181 -12.57 12.93 -3.78
C GLY A 181 -14.10 12.87 -3.94
N PRO A 182 -14.63 12.48 -5.08
CA PRO A 182 -16.06 12.49 -5.38
C PRO A 182 -16.93 11.70 -4.41
N SER A 183 -16.40 10.59 -3.88
CA SER A 183 -17.13 9.74 -2.93
C SER A 183 -17.16 10.27 -1.49
N SER A 184 -16.49 11.38 -1.19
CA SER A 184 -16.46 11.94 0.17
C SER A 184 -17.83 12.40 0.67
N ILE A 185 -18.70 12.87 -0.23
CA ILE A 185 -20.07 13.27 0.12
C ILE A 185 -20.81 12.05 0.69
N ASP A 186 -20.77 10.92 0.00
CA ASP A 186 -21.41 9.68 0.44
C ASP A 186 -20.77 9.13 1.73
N PHE A 187 -19.45 9.33 1.90
CA PHE A 187 -18.74 8.91 3.12
C PHE A 187 -19.21 9.69 4.37
N TYR A 188 -19.40 11.02 4.24
CA TYR A 188 -19.74 11.87 5.39
C TYR A 188 -21.24 12.11 5.57
N THR A 189 -22.09 11.64 4.66
CA THR A 189 -23.54 11.87 4.70
C THR A 189 -24.32 10.56 4.68
N LYS A 190 -25.61 10.66 4.93
CA LYS A 190 -26.56 9.55 4.80
C LYS A 190 -27.73 9.99 3.93
N THR A 191 -28.09 9.16 2.99
CA THR A 191 -29.28 9.38 2.16
C THR A 191 -30.54 9.13 2.99
N LYS A 192 -31.51 10.06 2.88
CA LYS A 192 -32.84 9.94 3.45
C LYS A 192 -33.88 10.11 2.35
N SER A 193 -34.76 9.15 2.21
CA SER A 193 -35.95 9.31 1.35
C SER A 193 -37.06 10.01 2.14
N LEU A 194 -37.60 11.07 1.56
CA LEU A 194 -38.75 11.81 2.10
C LEU A 194 -39.87 11.76 1.09
N THR A 195 -41.00 11.16 1.47
CA THR A 195 -42.24 11.22 0.70
C THR A 195 -43.21 12.13 1.45
N THR A 196 -43.70 13.15 0.78
CA THR A 196 -44.61 14.14 1.41
C THR A 196 -45.87 14.28 0.58
N ARG A 197 -47.01 14.32 1.27
CA ARG A 197 -48.31 14.61 0.69
C ARG A 197 -49.03 15.62 1.58
N TRP A 198 -49.62 16.64 0.98
CA TRP A 198 -50.37 17.69 1.67
C TRP A 198 -51.84 17.70 1.17
N PRO A 199 -52.65 16.67 1.49
CA PRO A 199 -54.05 16.64 1.07
C PRO A 199 -54.85 17.69 1.81
N ASP A 200 -55.90 18.20 1.20
CA ASP A 200 -56.91 19.01 1.91
C ASP A 200 -57.61 18.10 2.94
N PRO A 201 -57.65 18.50 4.23
CA PRO A 201 -58.33 17.72 5.26
C PRO A 201 -59.79 17.41 4.97
N ALA A 202 -60.47 18.29 4.24
CA ALA A 202 -61.87 18.10 3.84
C ALA A 202 -62.06 17.04 2.73
N GLU A 203 -61.02 16.83 1.91
CA GLU A 203 -61.03 15.89 0.78
C GLU A 203 -60.25 14.59 1.08
N SER A 204 -59.52 14.56 2.19
CA SER A 204 -58.69 13.43 2.57
C SER A 204 -59.52 12.21 2.96
N LYS A 205 -59.45 11.17 2.14
CA LYS A 205 -59.98 9.84 2.45
C LYS A 205 -58.83 8.89 2.73
N VAL A 206 -59.01 7.99 3.71
CA VAL A 206 -58.04 6.89 3.93
C VAL A 206 -58.15 5.93 2.73
N ASP A 207 -57.13 5.92 1.90
CA ASP A 207 -56.96 4.94 0.85
C ASP A 207 -55.88 3.95 1.27
N LEU A 208 -56.25 2.72 1.46
CA LEU A 208 -55.34 1.59 1.83
C LEU A 208 -54.80 0.86 0.59
N GLY A 209 -55.11 1.35 -0.61
CA GLY A 209 -54.59 0.82 -1.87
C GLY A 209 -53.16 1.27 -2.17
N PHE A 210 -52.52 0.60 -3.13
CA PHE A 210 -51.25 1.08 -3.66
C PHE A 210 -51.45 2.38 -4.45
N PRO A 211 -50.48 3.35 -4.35
CA PRO A 211 -50.51 4.55 -5.16
C PRO A 211 -50.63 4.22 -6.65
N ARG A 212 -51.59 4.85 -7.35
CA ARG A 212 -51.71 4.77 -8.80
C ARG A 212 -51.19 6.07 -9.39
N ASN A 213 -50.36 5.96 -10.44
CA ASN A 213 -49.98 7.09 -11.26
C ASN A 213 -51.10 7.27 -12.31
N ASP A 214 -52.03 8.17 -12.03
CA ASP A 214 -53.02 8.61 -13.02
C ASP A 214 -52.46 9.77 -13.85
#